data_52f59f09ba4d873f296c73a22ec7596f
#
_entry.id   52f59f09ba4d873f296c73a22ec7596f
#
_cell.length_a   1.000
_cell.length_b   1.000
_cell.length_c   1.000
_cell.angle_alpha   90.00
_cell.angle_beta   90.00
_cell.angle_gamma   90.00
#
_symmetry.space_group_name_H-M   'P 1'
#
loop_
_entity.id
_entity.type
_entity.pdbx_description
1 polymer ?
#
loop_
_entity_poly.entity_id
_entity_poly.type
_entity_poly.pdbx_seq_one_letter_code
_entity_poly.pdbx_strand_id
1 'polypeptide(L)'
;VVTLLEQYLGIDYWGENEYSLTPSKTVNLPLINKVENPGFRYRQTQCYAIHTDSIYKWWNRLEEPNEVFAAGYWVHTFDKLLPSSIYGKEHPEYYSYFKGKRHPGKASQWCLSNPEVFEIVAQRVDSIFKANPDKHIMSVSQNDGNYTNCTCDACKAIDDYEGALSGSIITFLNKLAARFPDKEFSTLAYLYTMNPPKHVKPLPNVNIMLCDIDCDREVTLTENASGKEFVKAMEGWSKITNNIFVWDY
;
A
#
# COMPACT_ATOMS: atom_id res chain seq x y z
N VAL A 1 -20.50 -18.73 -3.77
CA VAL A 1 -20.50 -20.05 -3.09
C VAL A 1 -20.39 -19.85 -1.59
N VAL A 2 -19.37 -19.16 -1.05
CA VAL A 2 -19.19 -18.96 0.41
C VAL A 2 -20.43 -18.39 1.07
N THR A 3 -20.99 -17.30 0.55
CA THR A 3 -22.24 -16.71 1.06
C THR A 3 -23.40 -17.73 1.15
N LEU A 4 -23.50 -18.65 0.18
CA LEU A 4 -24.50 -19.72 0.23
C LEU A 4 -24.22 -20.67 1.40
N LEU A 5 -22.96 -21.05 1.58
CA LEU A 5 -22.56 -21.96 2.66
C LEU A 5 -22.85 -21.35 4.04
N GLU A 6 -22.41 -20.11 4.25
CA GLU A 6 -22.59 -19.38 5.52
C GLU A 6 -24.07 -19.07 5.82
N GLN A 7 -24.73 -18.35 4.91
CA GLN A 7 -26.03 -17.76 5.20
C GLN A 7 -27.21 -18.73 5.08
N TYR A 8 -27.06 -19.78 4.25
CA TYR A 8 -28.18 -20.68 3.97
C TYR A 8 -27.95 -22.11 4.40
N LEU A 9 -26.70 -22.55 4.55
CA LEU A 9 -26.36 -23.90 4.96
C LEU A 9 -25.77 -23.98 6.37
N GLY A 10 -25.49 -22.85 7.03
CA GLY A 10 -24.95 -22.79 8.38
C GLY A 10 -23.58 -23.47 8.50
N ILE A 11 -22.74 -23.27 7.49
CA ILE A 11 -21.38 -23.79 7.45
C ILE A 11 -20.43 -22.60 7.59
N ASP A 12 -19.53 -22.64 8.57
CA ASP A 12 -18.46 -21.66 8.75
C ASP A 12 -17.12 -22.38 8.79
N TYR A 13 -16.09 -21.77 8.20
CA TYR A 13 -14.72 -22.27 8.22
C TYR A 13 -13.81 -21.32 8.99
N TRP A 14 -13.13 -21.84 10.01
CA TRP A 14 -12.35 -21.06 10.96
C TRP A 14 -10.83 -21.12 10.71
N GLY A 15 -10.37 -22.04 9.86
CA GLY A 15 -8.95 -22.29 9.55
C GLY A 15 -8.46 -23.64 10.12
N GLU A 16 -7.29 -24.07 9.65
CA GLU A 16 -6.61 -25.30 10.11
C GLU A 16 -7.51 -26.56 10.11
N ASN A 17 -8.43 -26.66 9.13
CA ASN A 17 -9.47 -27.67 9.02
C ASN A 17 -10.56 -27.62 10.11
N GLU A 18 -10.62 -26.55 10.88
CA GLU A 18 -11.71 -26.28 11.82
C GLU A 18 -12.90 -25.66 11.09
N TYR A 19 -14.06 -26.26 11.26
CA TYR A 19 -15.31 -25.75 10.70
C TYR A 19 -16.48 -26.05 11.62
N SER A 20 -17.51 -25.22 11.53
CA SER A 20 -18.80 -25.49 12.17
C SER A 20 -19.83 -25.84 11.11
N LEU A 21 -20.72 -26.74 11.45
CA LEU A 21 -21.86 -27.15 10.63
C LEU A 21 -23.08 -27.24 11.51
N THR A 22 -24.12 -26.49 11.19
CA THR A 22 -25.43 -26.64 11.82
C THR A 22 -26.15 -27.85 11.21
N PRO A 23 -26.29 -28.96 11.95
CA PRO A 23 -26.93 -30.17 11.41
C PRO A 23 -28.37 -29.89 11.01
N SER A 24 -28.73 -30.22 9.79
CA SER A 24 -30.13 -30.18 9.32
C SER A 24 -30.46 -31.42 8.51
N LYS A 25 -31.64 -31.97 8.73
CA LYS A 25 -32.14 -33.11 7.94
C LYS A 25 -32.62 -32.71 6.55
N THR A 26 -32.98 -31.45 6.39
CA THR A 26 -33.49 -30.90 5.14
C THR A 26 -32.94 -29.49 4.93
N VAL A 27 -32.56 -29.17 3.71
CA VAL A 27 -32.17 -27.84 3.32
C VAL A 27 -33.28 -27.21 2.49
N ASN A 28 -33.88 -26.15 3.00
CA ASN A 28 -34.86 -25.35 2.27
C ASN A 28 -34.21 -24.05 1.80
N LEU A 29 -33.90 -23.98 0.53
CA LEU A 29 -33.35 -22.76 -0.05
C LEU A 29 -34.48 -21.85 -0.55
N PRO A 30 -34.54 -20.57 -0.17
CA PRO A 30 -35.43 -19.62 -0.78
C PRO A 30 -35.00 -19.34 -2.24
N LEU A 31 -35.87 -18.69 -2.99
CA LEU A 31 -35.45 -18.13 -4.27
C LEU A 31 -34.39 -17.05 -4.03
N ILE A 32 -33.15 -17.34 -4.42
CA ILE A 32 -32.01 -16.44 -4.23
C ILE A 32 -31.81 -15.65 -5.51
N ASN A 33 -32.03 -14.33 -5.44
CA ASN A 33 -31.66 -13.36 -6.49
C ASN A 33 -30.90 -12.24 -5.83
N LYS A 34 -29.59 -12.45 -5.58
CA LYS A 34 -28.71 -11.54 -4.83
C LYS A 34 -27.41 -11.32 -5.57
N VAL A 35 -27.04 -10.06 -5.71
CA VAL A 35 -25.71 -9.64 -6.18
C VAL A 35 -24.99 -9.03 -4.99
N GLU A 36 -23.79 -9.50 -4.72
CA GLU A 36 -22.93 -8.98 -3.68
C GLU A 36 -21.67 -8.37 -4.31
N ASN A 37 -21.42 -7.12 -3.97
CA ASN A 37 -20.17 -6.45 -4.30
C ASN A 37 -19.34 -6.29 -3.02
N PRO A 38 -18.09 -6.75 -3.00
CA PRO A 38 -17.22 -6.52 -1.85
C PRO A 38 -17.06 -5.03 -1.56
N GLY A 39 -17.13 -4.65 -0.27
CA GLY A 39 -16.86 -3.26 0.14
C GLY A 39 -15.39 -2.85 -0.03
N PHE A 40 -14.49 -3.84 -0.01
CA PHE A 40 -13.06 -3.64 -0.23
C PHE A 40 -12.63 -4.40 -1.48
N ARG A 41 -11.82 -3.77 -2.32
CA ARG A 41 -11.31 -4.37 -3.56
C ARG A 41 -10.03 -5.21 -3.36
N TYR A 42 -9.40 -5.12 -2.21
CA TYR A 42 -8.23 -5.88 -1.81
C TYR A 42 -8.31 -6.25 -0.34
N ARG A 43 -8.04 -7.49 -0.01
CA ARG A 43 -7.99 -8.02 1.36
C ARG A 43 -6.85 -9.00 1.45
N GLN A 44 -6.03 -8.83 2.46
CA GLN A 44 -4.88 -9.68 2.75
C GLN A 44 -4.71 -9.83 4.26
N THR A 45 -4.09 -10.92 4.69
CA THR A 45 -3.59 -11.09 6.05
C THR A 45 -2.12 -11.49 6.03
N GLN A 46 -1.37 -11.05 7.04
CA GLN A 46 0.01 -11.47 7.29
C GLN A 46 0.10 -12.54 8.39
N CYS A 47 -1.01 -13.14 8.77
CA CYS A 47 -1.02 -14.23 9.73
C CYS A 47 -0.36 -15.50 9.15
N TYR A 48 0.78 -15.88 9.68
CA TYR A 48 1.57 -17.02 9.19
C TYR A 48 0.80 -18.36 9.22
N ALA A 49 -0.04 -18.59 10.23
CA ALA A 49 -0.86 -19.80 10.33
C ALA A 49 -1.82 -19.97 9.14
N ILE A 50 -2.19 -18.88 8.49
CA ILE A 50 -3.19 -18.87 7.41
C ILE A 50 -2.55 -18.85 6.02
N HIS A 51 -1.24 -18.57 5.89
CA HIS A 51 -0.58 -18.49 4.59
C HIS A 51 -0.66 -19.77 3.76
N THR A 52 -0.68 -20.93 4.42
CA THR A 52 -0.78 -22.25 3.78
C THR A 52 -2.22 -22.75 3.68
N ASP A 53 -3.17 -22.11 4.35
CA ASP A 53 -4.58 -22.51 4.34
C ASP A 53 -5.32 -21.87 3.14
N SER A 54 -5.35 -22.59 2.03
CA SER A 54 -6.02 -22.13 0.81
C SER A 54 -7.53 -22.04 0.96
N ILE A 55 -8.13 -22.88 1.82
CA ILE A 55 -9.58 -22.86 2.11
C ILE A 55 -9.92 -21.60 2.88
N TYR A 56 -9.14 -21.26 3.90
CA TYR A 56 -9.34 -20.04 4.67
C TYR A 56 -9.22 -18.78 3.79
N LYS A 57 -8.20 -18.72 2.96
CA LYS A 57 -8.00 -17.60 2.03
C LYS A 57 -9.19 -17.46 1.08
N TRP A 58 -9.61 -18.54 0.46
CA TRP A 58 -10.78 -18.55 -0.42
C TRP A 58 -12.06 -18.17 0.32
N TRP A 59 -12.28 -18.73 1.53
CA TRP A 59 -13.45 -18.43 2.35
C TRP A 59 -13.56 -16.94 2.68
N ASN A 60 -12.47 -16.36 3.11
CA ASN A 60 -12.39 -14.96 3.49
C ASN A 60 -12.09 -14.01 2.31
N ARG A 61 -12.01 -14.54 1.08
CA ARG A 61 -11.74 -13.77 -0.14
C ARG A 61 -10.44 -12.97 -0.04
N LEU A 62 -9.40 -13.60 0.51
CA LEU A 62 -8.08 -13.01 0.66
C LEU A 62 -7.27 -13.20 -0.63
N GLU A 63 -6.42 -12.24 -0.91
CA GLU A 63 -5.56 -12.18 -2.08
C GLU A 63 -4.09 -12.08 -1.65
N GLU A 64 -3.20 -12.67 -2.43
CA GLU A 64 -1.76 -12.53 -2.21
C GLU A 64 -1.22 -11.33 -3.02
N PRO A 65 -0.13 -10.67 -2.54
CA PRO A 65 0.42 -9.52 -3.24
C PRO A 65 0.77 -9.78 -4.71
N ASN A 66 1.27 -10.97 -5.04
CA ASN A 66 1.62 -11.36 -6.41
C ASN A 66 0.39 -11.63 -7.30
N GLU A 67 -0.78 -11.83 -6.72
CA GLU A 67 -2.02 -11.96 -7.49
C GLU A 67 -2.53 -10.59 -7.94
N VAL A 68 -2.27 -9.54 -7.18
CA VAL A 68 -2.80 -8.19 -7.39
C VAL A 68 -1.75 -7.25 -7.97
N PHE A 69 -0.55 -7.22 -7.38
CA PHE A 69 0.51 -6.28 -7.73
C PHE A 69 1.48 -6.87 -8.76
N ALA A 70 1.82 -6.10 -9.77
CA ALA A 70 2.77 -6.49 -10.81
C ALA A 70 4.09 -6.94 -10.19
N ALA A 71 4.55 -8.16 -10.55
CA ALA A 71 5.73 -8.82 -10.01
C ALA A 71 5.81 -8.86 -8.47
N GLY A 72 4.67 -8.76 -7.77
CA GLY A 72 4.62 -8.73 -6.31
C GLY A 72 5.20 -7.45 -5.68
N TYR A 73 5.25 -6.35 -6.44
CA TYR A 73 5.69 -5.03 -5.94
C TYR A 73 4.59 -4.40 -5.10
N TRP A 74 4.49 -4.83 -3.87
CA TRP A 74 3.44 -4.47 -2.93
C TRP A 74 3.82 -3.33 -1.98
N VAL A 75 4.94 -3.45 -1.24
CA VAL A 75 5.44 -2.43 -0.31
C VAL A 75 6.97 -2.41 -0.29
N HIS A 76 7.57 -1.29 0.18
CA HIS A 76 9.02 -1.12 0.32
C HIS A 76 9.79 -1.44 -0.97
N THR A 77 9.42 -0.73 -2.04
CA THR A 77 9.86 -1.07 -3.40
C THR A 77 11.02 -0.21 -3.91
N PHE A 78 11.43 0.82 -3.18
CA PHE A 78 12.45 1.75 -3.65
C PHE A 78 13.76 1.05 -4.02
N ASP A 79 14.33 0.20 -3.15
CA ASP A 79 15.58 -0.49 -3.49
C ASP A 79 15.40 -1.56 -4.59
N LYS A 80 14.18 -2.07 -4.77
CA LYS A 80 13.87 -3.00 -5.88
C LYS A 80 13.82 -2.28 -7.23
N LEU A 81 13.33 -1.04 -7.25
CA LEU A 81 13.19 -0.23 -8.46
C LEU A 81 14.47 0.50 -8.83
N LEU A 82 15.22 1.00 -7.85
CA LEU A 82 16.51 1.69 -8.04
C LEU A 82 17.53 1.09 -7.05
N PRO A 83 18.10 -0.08 -7.36
CA PRO A 83 18.97 -0.80 -6.42
C PRO A 83 20.24 -0.02 -6.09
N SER A 84 20.46 0.21 -4.80
CA SER A 84 21.66 0.91 -4.32
C SER A 84 22.96 0.13 -4.58
N SER A 85 22.87 -1.19 -4.74
CA SER A 85 23.99 -2.03 -5.16
C SER A 85 24.47 -1.76 -6.59
N ILE A 86 23.60 -1.21 -7.44
CA ILE A 86 23.92 -0.88 -8.84
C ILE A 86 24.35 0.59 -8.94
N TYR A 87 23.54 1.49 -8.40
CA TYR A 87 23.73 2.95 -8.62
C TYR A 87 24.44 3.66 -7.47
N GLY A 88 24.42 3.10 -6.25
CA GLY A 88 24.81 3.85 -5.06
C GLY A 88 26.25 4.34 -5.01
N LYS A 89 27.19 3.63 -5.66
CA LYS A 89 28.62 4.02 -5.70
C LYS A 89 28.88 5.16 -6.67
N GLU A 90 28.29 5.10 -7.87
CA GLU A 90 28.55 6.06 -8.96
C GLU A 90 27.59 7.25 -8.90
N HIS A 91 26.38 7.05 -8.38
CA HIS A 91 25.30 8.03 -8.31
C HIS A 91 24.75 8.18 -6.88
N PRO A 92 25.55 8.58 -5.91
CA PRO A 92 25.07 8.79 -4.54
C PRO A 92 23.97 9.86 -4.46
N GLU A 93 23.91 10.81 -5.42
CA GLU A 93 22.89 11.86 -5.52
C GLU A 93 21.49 11.35 -5.81
N TYR A 94 21.32 10.10 -6.24
CA TYR A 94 20.01 9.46 -6.44
C TYR A 94 19.33 9.12 -5.10
N TYR A 95 20.11 9.02 -4.04
CA TYR A 95 19.64 8.62 -2.71
C TYR A 95 19.51 9.82 -1.78
N SER A 96 18.75 9.61 -0.71
CA SER A 96 18.41 10.65 0.24
C SER A 96 19.65 11.36 0.80
N TYR A 97 19.54 12.68 0.90
CA TYR A 97 20.47 13.54 1.62
C TYR A 97 19.89 13.85 2.99
N PHE A 98 20.57 13.45 4.05
CA PHE A 98 20.22 13.82 5.43
C PHE A 98 21.47 13.76 6.32
N LYS A 99 21.43 14.47 7.44
CA LYS A 99 22.60 14.60 8.33
C LYS A 99 23.89 15.00 7.59
N GLY A 100 23.77 15.91 6.64
CA GLY A 100 24.91 16.52 5.94
C GLY A 100 25.55 15.69 4.83
N LYS A 101 25.00 14.53 4.45
CA LYS A 101 25.55 13.67 3.38
C LYS A 101 24.49 12.85 2.67
N ARG A 102 24.86 12.29 1.50
CA ARG A 102 24.07 11.29 0.78
C ARG A 102 24.24 9.92 1.43
N HIS A 103 23.17 9.15 1.43
CA HIS A 103 23.10 7.84 2.08
C HIS A 103 22.65 6.74 1.10
N PRO A 104 23.48 6.36 0.11
CA PRO A 104 23.14 5.21 -0.73
C PRO A 104 23.18 3.92 0.11
N GLY A 105 22.15 3.10 0.02
CA GLY A 105 22.07 1.84 0.76
C GLY A 105 20.70 1.19 0.59
N LYS A 106 20.60 -0.10 0.88
CA LYS A 106 19.39 -0.90 0.69
C LYS A 106 18.17 -0.36 1.45
N ALA A 107 18.38 0.28 2.59
CA ALA A 107 17.32 0.90 3.39
C ALA A 107 17.20 2.42 3.13
N SER A 108 17.97 2.97 2.17
CA SER A 108 17.94 4.39 1.84
C SER A 108 16.67 4.76 1.09
N GLN A 109 16.23 6.02 1.28
CA GLN A 109 15.17 6.59 0.45
C GLN A 109 15.80 7.24 -0.80
N TRP A 110 14.96 7.63 -1.76
CA TRP A 110 15.38 8.34 -2.96
C TRP A 110 15.45 9.86 -2.76
N CYS A 111 16.22 10.51 -3.63
CA CYS A 111 16.06 11.92 -3.90
C CYS A 111 14.92 12.13 -4.90
N LEU A 112 13.69 12.30 -4.39
CA LEU A 112 12.47 12.36 -5.20
C LEU A 112 12.39 13.60 -6.13
N SER A 113 13.21 14.61 -5.89
CA SER A 113 13.35 15.78 -6.77
C SER A 113 14.37 15.58 -7.90
N ASN A 114 15.15 14.50 -7.91
CA ASN A 114 16.14 14.22 -8.94
C ASN A 114 15.44 13.71 -10.22
N PRO A 115 15.59 14.40 -11.38
CA PRO A 115 14.93 14.00 -12.62
C PRO A 115 15.46 12.68 -13.20
N GLU A 116 16.72 12.33 -12.98
CA GLU A 116 17.29 11.07 -13.46
C GLU A 116 16.70 9.87 -12.71
N VAL A 117 16.50 10.02 -11.39
CA VAL A 117 15.78 9.01 -10.57
C VAL A 117 14.38 8.75 -11.14
N PHE A 118 13.66 9.81 -11.51
CA PHE A 118 12.35 9.67 -12.13
C PHE A 118 12.41 8.87 -13.43
N GLU A 119 13.33 9.20 -14.35
CA GLU A 119 13.43 8.52 -15.64
C GLU A 119 13.83 7.04 -15.50
N ILE A 120 14.79 6.72 -14.63
CA ILE A 120 15.20 5.34 -14.37
C ILE A 120 14.02 4.53 -13.80
N VAL A 121 13.32 5.08 -12.82
CA VAL A 121 12.17 4.43 -12.20
C VAL A 121 11.04 4.24 -13.22
N ALA A 122 10.75 5.25 -14.05
CA ALA A 122 9.71 5.15 -15.06
C ALA A 122 10.02 4.06 -16.11
N GLN A 123 11.28 3.95 -16.56
CA GLN A 123 11.71 2.87 -17.46
C GLN A 123 11.58 1.49 -16.80
N ARG A 124 11.92 1.40 -15.52
CA ARG A 124 11.80 0.14 -14.76
C ARG A 124 10.34 -0.28 -14.60
N VAL A 125 9.47 0.67 -14.27
CA VAL A 125 8.01 0.48 -14.17
C VAL A 125 7.43 -0.02 -15.51
N ASP A 126 7.78 0.62 -16.62
CA ASP A 126 7.37 0.20 -17.96
C ASP A 126 7.77 -1.25 -18.25
N SER A 127 9.00 -1.60 -17.95
CA SER A 127 9.53 -2.96 -18.15
C SER A 127 8.79 -4.00 -17.30
N ILE A 128 8.44 -3.64 -16.04
CA ILE A 128 7.70 -4.54 -15.14
C ILE A 128 6.28 -4.76 -15.64
N PHE A 129 5.57 -3.72 -16.04
CA PHE A 129 4.22 -3.88 -16.59
C PHE A 129 4.19 -4.62 -17.92
N LYS A 130 5.19 -4.42 -18.79
CA LYS A 130 5.33 -5.20 -20.03
C LYS A 130 5.55 -6.69 -19.76
N ALA A 131 6.28 -7.02 -18.71
CA ALA A 131 6.51 -8.41 -18.29
C ALA A 131 5.30 -9.02 -17.54
N ASN A 132 4.36 -8.20 -17.06
CA ASN A 132 3.16 -8.60 -16.33
C ASN A 132 1.92 -7.92 -16.93
N PRO A 133 1.52 -8.27 -18.17
CA PRO A 133 0.50 -7.54 -18.92
C PRO A 133 -0.92 -7.66 -18.31
N ASP A 134 -1.16 -8.71 -17.52
CA ASP A 134 -2.40 -8.97 -16.79
C ASP A 134 -2.53 -8.14 -15.50
N LYS A 135 -1.47 -7.46 -15.09
CA LYS A 135 -1.45 -6.63 -13.88
C LYS A 135 -1.62 -5.15 -14.20
N HIS A 136 -2.37 -4.48 -13.33
CA HIS A 136 -2.68 -3.05 -13.49
C HIS A 136 -2.15 -2.16 -12.37
N ILE A 137 -1.77 -2.74 -11.23
CA ILE A 137 -1.28 -2.01 -10.05
C ILE A 137 0.12 -2.45 -9.65
N MET A 138 0.93 -1.54 -9.19
CA MET A 138 2.18 -1.79 -8.45
C MET A 138 2.43 -0.71 -7.41
N SER A 139 3.18 -1.06 -6.37
CA SER A 139 3.61 -0.08 -5.39
C SER A 139 4.94 0.57 -5.81
N VAL A 140 4.99 1.88 -5.61
CA VAL A 140 6.22 2.69 -5.63
C VAL A 140 6.28 3.41 -4.28
N SER A 141 6.91 2.76 -3.32
CA SER A 141 6.88 3.16 -1.91
C SER A 141 8.24 3.12 -1.26
N GLN A 142 8.40 4.01 -0.27
CA GLN A 142 9.64 4.14 0.50
C GLN A 142 10.07 2.80 1.14
N ASN A 143 11.39 2.64 1.27
CA ASN A 143 11.96 1.54 2.04
C ASN A 143 11.61 1.68 3.52
N ASP A 144 11.65 0.57 4.25
CA ASP A 144 11.40 0.57 5.67
C ASP A 144 12.45 1.40 6.41
N GLY A 145 11.99 2.37 7.18
CA GLY A 145 12.83 3.32 7.90
C GLY A 145 12.11 4.60 8.27
N ASN A 146 12.50 5.21 9.36
CA ASN A 146 11.90 6.44 9.85
C ASN A 146 12.87 7.62 9.76
N TYR A 147 12.37 8.77 9.28
CA TYR A 147 13.14 10.02 9.13
C TYR A 147 14.45 9.88 8.34
N THR A 148 14.43 9.05 7.31
CA THR A 148 15.54 8.87 6.35
C THR A 148 15.23 9.45 4.97
N ASN A 149 14.18 10.27 4.89
CA ASN A 149 13.77 11.00 3.70
C ASN A 149 14.86 12.00 3.25
N CYS A 150 14.80 12.38 1.98
CA CYS A 150 15.73 13.35 1.42
C CYS A 150 15.40 14.76 1.92
N THR A 151 16.40 15.42 2.52
CA THR A 151 16.32 16.80 2.99
C THR A 151 17.22 17.75 2.17
N CYS A 152 17.56 17.40 0.92
CA CYS A 152 18.19 18.35 0.02
C CYS A 152 17.24 19.51 -0.28
N ASP A 153 17.77 20.66 -0.67
CA ASP A 153 17.00 21.91 -0.84
C ASP A 153 15.74 21.72 -1.69
N ALA A 154 15.84 20.99 -2.79
CA ALA A 154 14.71 20.77 -3.68
C ALA A 154 13.62 19.86 -3.08
N CYS A 155 13.98 18.75 -2.42
CA CYS A 155 13.01 17.90 -1.74
C CYS A 155 12.37 18.63 -0.55
N LYS A 156 13.22 19.30 0.24
CA LYS A 156 12.76 20.08 1.39
C LYS A 156 11.80 21.19 1.00
N ALA A 157 12.08 21.92 -0.10
CA ALA A 157 11.18 22.97 -0.57
C ALA A 157 9.79 22.45 -0.93
N ILE A 158 9.70 21.23 -1.51
CA ILE A 158 8.40 20.59 -1.80
C ILE A 158 7.70 20.26 -0.50
N ASP A 159 8.37 19.56 0.42
CA ASP A 159 7.77 19.10 1.67
C ASP A 159 7.36 20.26 2.60
N ASP A 160 8.18 21.34 2.64
CA ASP A 160 7.85 22.56 3.38
C ASP A 160 6.61 23.26 2.81
N TYR A 161 6.51 23.36 1.48
CA TYR A 161 5.32 23.92 0.81
C TYR A 161 4.07 23.10 1.09
N GLU A 162 4.19 21.80 1.01
CA GLU A 162 3.09 20.86 1.27
C GLU A 162 2.78 20.68 2.77
N GLY A 163 3.68 21.12 3.64
CA GLY A 163 3.53 21.01 5.10
C GLY A 163 3.51 19.58 5.63
N ALA A 164 3.96 18.61 4.81
CA ALA A 164 4.06 17.19 5.14
C ALA A 164 5.14 16.51 4.29
N LEU A 165 5.85 15.54 4.88
CA LEU A 165 6.91 14.77 4.20
C LEU A 165 6.35 13.79 3.15
N SER A 166 5.04 13.67 3.04
CA SER A 166 4.35 12.99 1.94
C SER A 166 4.29 13.84 0.65
N GLY A 167 4.59 15.13 0.71
CA GLY A 167 4.50 16.05 -0.42
C GLY A 167 5.37 15.64 -1.59
N SER A 168 6.65 15.37 -1.33
CA SER A 168 7.60 14.96 -2.38
C SER A 168 7.24 13.60 -2.99
N ILE A 169 6.76 12.64 -2.21
CA ILE A 169 6.38 11.32 -2.74
C ILE A 169 5.11 11.39 -3.59
N ILE A 170 4.09 12.14 -3.17
CA ILE A 170 2.87 12.31 -3.97
C ILE A 170 3.16 13.09 -5.26
N THR A 171 4.02 14.11 -5.19
CA THR A 171 4.46 14.83 -6.38
C THR A 171 5.17 13.91 -7.38
N PHE A 172 6.07 13.05 -6.91
CA PHE A 172 6.76 12.06 -7.74
C PHE A 172 5.80 11.05 -8.35
N LEU A 173 4.91 10.48 -7.54
CA LEU A 173 3.92 9.50 -7.98
C LEU A 173 2.92 10.07 -8.98
N ASN A 174 2.47 11.29 -8.80
CA ASN A 174 1.58 11.93 -9.76
C ASN A 174 2.23 12.07 -11.14
N LYS A 175 3.52 12.39 -11.22
CA LYS A 175 4.26 12.40 -12.50
C LYS A 175 4.31 11.00 -13.13
N LEU A 176 4.53 9.97 -12.31
CA LEU A 176 4.56 8.59 -12.78
C LEU A 176 3.17 8.12 -13.24
N ALA A 177 2.14 8.39 -12.46
CA ALA A 177 0.75 8.07 -12.75
C ALA A 177 0.24 8.77 -14.02
N ALA A 178 0.65 10.01 -14.26
CA ALA A 178 0.34 10.73 -15.49
C ALA A 178 1.03 10.12 -16.73
N ARG A 179 2.22 9.54 -16.56
CA ARG A 179 2.96 8.86 -17.65
C ARG A 179 2.35 7.50 -18.01
N PHE A 180 1.65 6.86 -17.08
CA PHE A 180 1.01 5.55 -17.23
C PHE A 180 -0.47 5.62 -16.84
N PRO A 181 -1.32 6.29 -17.64
CA PRO A 181 -2.71 6.57 -17.27
C PRO A 181 -3.58 5.30 -17.14
N ASP A 182 -3.20 4.21 -17.79
CA ASP A 182 -3.89 2.92 -17.75
C ASP A 182 -3.40 2.01 -16.61
N LYS A 183 -2.47 2.50 -15.77
CA LYS A 183 -1.91 1.75 -14.64
C LYS A 183 -2.18 2.48 -13.34
N GLU A 184 -2.22 1.71 -12.26
CA GLU A 184 -2.39 2.24 -10.91
C GLU A 184 -1.10 2.11 -10.11
N PHE A 185 -0.88 3.06 -9.24
CA PHE A 185 0.27 3.09 -8.33
C PHE A 185 -0.21 3.14 -6.89
N SER A 186 0.45 2.38 -6.02
CA SER A 186 0.23 2.46 -4.58
C SER A 186 1.49 3.02 -3.91
N THR A 187 1.30 3.77 -2.83
CA THR A 187 2.39 4.19 -1.95
C THR A 187 1.97 4.12 -0.51
N LEU A 188 2.94 4.14 0.41
CA LEU A 188 2.69 4.09 1.84
C LEU A 188 2.51 5.49 2.42
N ALA A 189 1.43 5.69 3.17
CA ALA A 189 1.33 6.73 4.19
C ALA A 189 1.72 6.09 5.53
N TYR A 190 3.03 6.09 5.81
CA TYR A 190 3.68 5.28 6.83
C TYR A 190 4.77 6.07 7.54
N LEU A 191 4.77 6.05 8.86
CA LEU A 191 5.72 6.78 9.69
C LEU A 191 5.79 8.26 9.27
N TYR A 192 6.91 8.72 8.77
CA TYR A 192 7.12 10.13 8.42
C TYR A 192 6.22 10.65 7.27
N THR A 193 5.62 9.77 6.46
CA THR A 193 4.69 10.14 5.39
C THR A 193 3.22 9.96 5.75
N MET A 194 2.89 9.65 7.00
CA MET A 194 1.52 9.35 7.45
C MET A 194 0.54 10.50 7.14
N ASN A 195 0.96 11.74 7.34
CA ASN A 195 0.09 12.89 7.14
C ASN A 195 -0.03 13.29 5.65
N PRO A 196 -1.24 13.66 5.18
CA PRO A 196 -1.46 14.10 3.81
C PRO A 196 -0.82 15.47 3.54
N PRO A 197 -0.43 15.74 2.28
CA PRO A 197 0.03 17.05 1.84
C PRO A 197 -1.11 18.06 1.75
N LYS A 198 -0.80 19.36 1.81
CA LYS A 198 -1.79 20.45 1.81
C LYS A 198 -2.34 20.79 0.43
N HIS A 199 -1.49 20.78 -0.59
CA HIS A 199 -1.80 21.36 -1.90
C HIS A 199 -1.89 20.29 -2.99
N VAL A 200 -0.89 19.40 -3.08
CA VAL A 200 -0.89 18.33 -4.06
C VAL A 200 -1.91 17.25 -3.66
N LYS A 201 -2.73 16.82 -4.62
CA LYS A 201 -3.67 15.71 -4.44
C LYS A 201 -3.21 14.50 -5.25
N PRO A 202 -3.38 13.27 -4.73
CA PRO A 202 -3.16 12.08 -5.53
C PRO A 202 -4.02 12.08 -6.79
N LEU A 203 -3.44 11.70 -7.92
CA LEU A 203 -4.23 11.45 -9.14
C LEU A 203 -5.18 10.26 -8.95
N PRO A 204 -6.25 10.13 -9.77
CA PRO A 204 -7.24 9.06 -9.63
C PRO A 204 -6.68 7.64 -9.68
N ASN A 205 -5.51 7.44 -10.27
CA ASN A 205 -4.79 6.17 -10.36
C ASN A 205 -3.64 6.05 -9.33
N VAL A 206 -3.65 6.88 -8.28
CA VAL A 206 -2.72 6.78 -7.14
C VAL A 206 -3.49 6.35 -5.90
N ASN A 207 -3.05 5.26 -5.29
CA ASN A 207 -3.65 4.65 -4.09
C ASN A 207 -2.74 4.89 -2.89
N ILE A 208 -3.32 5.28 -1.78
CA ILE A 208 -2.63 5.53 -0.52
C ILE A 208 -2.84 4.32 0.41
N MET A 209 -1.78 3.66 0.83
CA MET A 209 -1.84 2.62 1.86
C MET A 209 -1.48 3.25 3.20
N LEU A 210 -2.49 3.55 3.99
CA LEU A 210 -2.35 4.18 5.31
C LEU A 210 -2.12 3.11 6.36
N CYS A 211 -1.03 3.25 7.11
CA CYS A 211 -0.55 2.27 8.07
C CYS A 211 -0.76 2.77 9.51
N ASP A 212 -1.25 1.89 10.39
CA ASP A 212 -1.52 2.20 11.80
C ASP A 212 -0.48 1.62 12.78
N ILE A 213 0.74 1.37 12.31
CA ILE A 213 1.80 0.68 13.06
C ILE A 213 2.04 1.25 14.47
N ASP A 214 1.92 2.56 14.63
CA ASP A 214 2.15 3.25 15.91
C ASP A 214 0.91 3.28 16.82
N CYS A 215 -0.22 2.70 16.38
CA CYS A 215 -1.45 2.70 17.16
C CYS A 215 -1.36 1.71 18.32
N ASP A 216 -1.85 2.15 19.48
CA ASP A 216 -2.12 1.28 20.61
C ASP A 216 -3.34 0.39 20.29
N ARG A 217 -3.18 -0.92 20.37
CA ARG A 217 -4.19 -1.92 20.03
C ARG A 217 -4.96 -2.47 21.22
N GLU A 218 -4.64 -2.01 22.44
CA GLU A 218 -5.36 -2.43 23.64
C GLU A 218 -6.71 -1.72 23.78
N VAL A 219 -6.87 -0.58 23.12
CA VAL A 219 -8.08 0.25 23.17
C VAL A 219 -8.50 0.70 21.76
N THR A 220 -9.70 1.22 21.61
CA THR A 220 -10.18 1.71 20.31
C THR A 220 -9.35 2.89 19.79
N LEU A 221 -9.29 3.08 18.48
CA LEU A 221 -8.53 4.16 17.84
C LEU A 221 -8.90 5.56 18.34
N THR A 222 -10.10 5.75 18.87
CA THR A 222 -10.58 7.05 19.37
C THR A 222 -10.23 7.30 20.84
N GLU A 223 -9.77 6.32 21.58
CA GLU A 223 -9.56 6.41 23.03
C GLU A 223 -8.13 6.80 23.42
N ASN A 224 -7.14 6.56 22.56
CA ASN A 224 -5.74 6.91 22.82
C ASN A 224 -5.19 7.97 21.86
N ALA A 225 -4.00 8.51 22.18
CA ALA A 225 -3.40 9.59 21.40
C ALA A 225 -2.92 9.12 20.01
N SER A 226 -2.28 7.94 19.91
CA SER A 226 -1.75 7.40 18.66
C SER A 226 -2.88 7.04 17.69
N GLY A 227 -3.97 6.45 18.17
CA GLY A 227 -5.16 6.19 17.38
C GLY A 227 -5.83 7.46 16.86
N LYS A 228 -5.90 8.52 17.69
CA LYS A 228 -6.42 9.83 17.25
C LYS A 228 -5.58 10.47 16.14
N GLU A 229 -4.26 10.33 16.19
CA GLU A 229 -3.38 10.81 15.10
C GLU A 229 -3.62 10.01 13.80
N PHE A 230 -3.79 8.70 13.89
CA PHE A 230 -4.16 7.88 12.74
C PHE A 230 -5.53 8.28 12.15
N VAL A 231 -6.55 8.45 12.99
CA VAL A 231 -7.88 8.90 12.55
C VAL A 231 -7.80 10.27 11.86
N LYS A 232 -7.03 11.20 12.42
CA LYS A 232 -6.79 12.52 11.83
C LYS A 232 -6.10 12.41 10.46
N ALA A 233 -5.11 11.52 10.32
CA ALA A 233 -4.47 11.26 9.03
C ALA A 233 -5.48 10.66 8.03
N MET A 234 -6.28 9.69 8.43
CA MET A 234 -7.34 9.08 7.62
C MET A 234 -8.34 10.13 7.12
N GLU A 235 -8.84 10.98 8.02
CA GLU A 235 -9.73 12.09 7.66
C GLU A 235 -9.08 13.09 6.70
N GLY A 236 -7.78 13.34 6.89
CA GLY A 236 -7.01 14.21 6.03
C GLY A 236 -6.87 13.65 4.62
N TRP A 237 -6.48 12.39 4.50
CA TRP A 237 -6.37 11.68 3.21
C TRP A 237 -7.73 11.55 2.51
N SER A 238 -8.80 11.24 3.24
CA SER A 238 -10.15 11.09 2.68
C SER A 238 -10.73 12.38 2.06
N LYS A 239 -10.19 13.55 2.43
CA LYS A 239 -10.55 14.83 1.82
C LYS A 239 -9.92 15.05 0.44
N ILE A 240 -8.86 14.32 0.11
CA ILE A 240 -8.09 14.52 -1.12
C ILE A 240 -8.05 13.32 -2.05
N THR A 241 -8.44 12.13 -1.57
CA THR A 241 -8.60 10.92 -2.38
C THR A 241 -9.61 9.95 -1.76
N ASN A 242 -10.26 9.15 -2.61
CA ASN A 242 -11.08 8.00 -2.20
C ASN A 242 -10.32 6.66 -2.33
N ASN A 243 -9.09 6.68 -2.82
CA ASN A 243 -8.29 5.48 -3.07
C ASN A 243 -7.37 5.22 -1.87
N ILE A 244 -7.94 4.70 -0.80
CA ILE A 244 -7.23 4.41 0.45
C ILE A 244 -7.31 2.90 0.71
N PHE A 245 -6.15 2.28 0.88
CA PHE A 245 -5.98 0.99 1.54
C PHE A 245 -5.60 1.24 2.99
N VAL A 246 -6.04 0.40 3.88
CA VAL A 246 -5.60 0.42 5.28
C VAL A 246 -4.73 -0.80 5.54
N TRP A 247 -3.57 -0.56 6.13
CA TRP A 247 -2.72 -1.61 6.68
C TRP A 247 -2.84 -1.56 8.20
N ASP A 248 -3.61 -2.49 8.72
CA ASP A 248 -3.82 -2.72 10.14
C ASP A 248 -2.82 -3.79 10.63
N TYR A 249 -2.19 -3.56 11.79
CA TYR A 249 -1.12 -4.39 12.36
C TYR A 249 -1.59 -5.28 13.50
#